data_671e58442f7e79689dedf35580de5a63
#
_entry.id   671e58442f7e79689dedf35580de5a63
#
_cell.length_a   1.000
_cell.length_b   1.000
_cell.length_c   1.000
_cell.angle_alpha   90.00
_cell.angle_beta   90.00
_cell.angle_gamma   90.00
#
_symmetry.space_group_name_H-M   'P 1'
#
loop_
_entity.id
_entity.type
_entity.pdbx_description
1 polymer ?
#
loop_
_entity_poly.entity_id
_entity_poly.type
_entity_poly.pdbx_seq_one_letter_code
_entity_poly.pdbx_strand_id
1 'polypeptide(L)'
;YNTYVRAWGSLFPHAAGFCMFVRKDKHKLLGGFDETVTFCEDHDYAQRMKKLGKFGFLTATKIPVSIRRLDRDGRMNIAIKYLLAELHLFLLGPIRHNKFQYTFGHSKKTKEKKISK
;
A
#
# COMPACT_ATOMS: atom_id res chain seq x y z
N TYR A 1 -6.05 13.36 1.71
CA TYR A 1 -5.85 12.04 1.09
C TYR A 1 -7.11 11.56 0.38
N ASN A 2 -8.26 11.49 1.06
CA ASN A 2 -9.50 10.98 0.47
C ASN A 2 -9.98 11.76 -0.76
N THR A 3 -9.86 13.09 -0.75
CA THR A 3 -10.26 13.94 -1.90
C THR A 3 -9.34 13.72 -3.09
N TYR A 4 -8.03 13.65 -2.84
CA TYR A 4 -7.02 13.35 -3.85
C TYR A 4 -7.26 11.98 -4.50
N VAL A 5 -7.37 10.94 -3.69
CA VAL A 5 -7.59 9.56 -4.15
C VAL A 5 -8.89 9.40 -4.94
N ARG A 6 -9.95 10.13 -4.56
CA ARG A 6 -11.23 10.13 -5.30
C ARG A 6 -11.16 10.87 -6.64
N ALA A 7 -10.45 11.99 -6.70
CA ALA A 7 -10.29 12.77 -7.92
C ALA A 7 -9.49 12.02 -9.00
N TRP A 8 -8.41 11.35 -8.59
CA TRP A 8 -7.52 10.61 -9.50
C TRP A 8 -7.82 9.12 -9.62
N GLY A 9 -8.60 8.55 -8.70
CA GLY A 9 -8.83 7.12 -8.60
C GLY A 9 -9.55 6.47 -9.78
N SER A 10 -10.22 7.25 -10.64
CA SER A 10 -10.79 6.72 -11.88
C SER A 10 -9.74 6.52 -12.98
N LEU A 11 -8.72 7.36 -13.03
CA LEU A 11 -7.60 7.28 -13.98
C LEU A 11 -6.47 6.41 -13.43
N PHE A 12 -6.07 6.66 -12.20
CA PHE A 12 -5.03 5.91 -11.49
C PHE A 12 -5.61 5.34 -10.20
N PRO A 13 -6.04 4.06 -10.18
CA PRO A 13 -6.59 3.46 -8.98
C PRO A 13 -5.53 3.35 -7.88
N HIS A 14 -5.82 4.03 -6.77
CA HIS A 14 -5.04 3.97 -5.55
C HIS A 14 -5.83 3.16 -4.54
N ALA A 15 -5.32 2.03 -4.13
CA ALA A 15 -5.90 1.23 -3.08
C ALA A 15 -5.04 1.32 -1.83
N ALA A 16 -5.69 1.46 -0.69
CA ALA A 16 -5.02 1.32 0.58
C ALA A 16 -5.16 -0.13 1.01
N GLY A 17 -4.04 -0.83 1.17
CA GLY A 17 -3.99 -2.28 1.42
C GLY A 17 -4.68 -2.75 2.69
N PHE A 18 -5.11 -1.83 3.56
CA PHE A 18 -5.83 -2.19 4.79
C PHE A 18 -7.28 -2.65 4.55
N CYS A 19 -7.90 -2.33 3.41
CA CYS A 19 -9.25 -2.80 3.09
C CYS A 19 -9.54 -2.73 1.59
N MET A 20 -9.55 -3.89 0.96
CA MET A 20 -9.83 -4.04 -0.46
C MET A 20 -10.86 -5.16 -0.67
N PHE A 21 -11.92 -4.88 -1.41
CA PHE A 21 -12.91 -5.88 -1.82
C PHE A 21 -12.77 -6.17 -3.30
N VAL A 22 -12.61 -7.42 -3.62
CA VAL A 22 -12.38 -7.88 -4.99
C VAL A 22 -13.22 -9.11 -5.27
N ARG A 23 -13.77 -9.23 -6.48
CA ARG A 23 -14.44 -10.45 -6.92
C ARG A 23 -13.43 -11.60 -7.00
N LYS A 24 -13.79 -12.73 -6.41
CA LYS A 24 -12.93 -13.92 -6.32
C LYS A 24 -12.50 -14.46 -7.69
N ASP A 25 -13.41 -14.45 -8.67
CA ASP A 25 -13.11 -14.89 -10.04
C ASP A 25 -12.05 -13.99 -10.69
N LYS A 26 -12.15 -12.68 -10.51
CA LYS A 26 -11.19 -11.70 -11.03
C LYS A 26 -9.83 -11.77 -10.33
N HIS A 27 -9.85 -11.97 -9.00
CA HIS A 27 -8.61 -12.19 -8.24
C HIS A 27 -7.84 -13.43 -8.75
N LYS A 28 -8.56 -14.53 -8.96
CA LYS A 28 -7.96 -15.76 -9.52
C LYS A 28 -7.43 -15.55 -10.94
N LEU A 29 -8.21 -14.87 -11.78
CA LEU A 29 -7.81 -14.58 -13.17
C LEU A 29 -6.54 -13.72 -13.23
N LEU A 30 -6.40 -12.77 -12.29
CA LEU A 30 -5.21 -11.90 -12.21
C LEU A 30 -3.97 -12.64 -11.67
N GLY A 31 -4.14 -13.76 -10.98
CA GLY A 31 -3.07 -14.48 -10.30
C GLY A 31 -2.66 -13.88 -8.94
N GLY A 32 -3.51 -13.02 -8.34
CA GLY A 32 -3.25 -12.42 -7.03
C GLY A 32 -2.31 -11.22 -7.06
N PHE A 33 -1.62 -10.99 -5.94
CA PHE A 33 -0.58 -9.97 -5.82
C PHE A 33 0.70 -10.42 -6.54
N ASP A 34 1.45 -9.47 -7.09
CA ASP A 34 2.79 -9.73 -7.65
C ASP A 34 3.82 -9.70 -6.50
N GLU A 35 4.32 -10.88 -6.14
CA GLU A 35 5.28 -11.05 -5.03
C GLU A 35 6.65 -10.41 -5.32
N THR A 36 6.92 -10.03 -6.56
CA THR A 36 8.15 -9.30 -6.93
C THR A 36 8.08 -7.81 -6.63
N VAL A 37 6.87 -7.28 -6.39
CA VAL A 37 6.66 -5.88 -6.02
C VAL A 37 6.92 -5.72 -4.52
N THR A 38 7.95 -4.97 -4.17
CA THR A 38 8.41 -4.81 -2.77
C THR A 38 7.81 -3.61 -2.04
N PHE A 39 7.17 -2.70 -2.78
CA PHE A 39 6.55 -1.51 -2.21
C PHE A 39 5.36 -1.06 -3.06
N CYS A 40 4.27 -0.61 -2.41
CA CYS A 40 2.99 -0.23 -3.03
C CYS A 40 2.37 -1.38 -3.86
N GLU A 41 2.46 -2.60 -3.37
CA GLU A 41 1.87 -3.81 -3.95
C GLU A 41 0.35 -3.71 -4.09
N ASP A 42 -0.30 -2.96 -3.19
CA ASP A 42 -1.72 -2.65 -3.21
C ASP A 42 -2.11 -1.75 -4.38
N HIS A 43 -1.29 -0.75 -4.69
CA HIS A 43 -1.48 0.13 -5.84
C HIS A 43 -1.27 -0.62 -7.17
N ASP A 44 -0.20 -1.42 -7.28
CA ASP A 44 0.04 -2.27 -8.44
C ASP A 44 -1.14 -3.23 -8.68
N TYR A 45 -1.58 -3.89 -7.61
CA TYR A 45 -2.71 -4.80 -7.68
C TYR A 45 -3.99 -4.10 -8.15
N ALA A 46 -4.31 -2.91 -7.60
CA ALA A 46 -5.47 -2.13 -8.00
C ALA A 46 -5.41 -1.70 -9.47
N GLN A 47 -4.24 -1.31 -9.97
CA GLN A 47 -4.03 -0.94 -11.36
C GLN A 47 -4.22 -2.13 -12.31
N ARG A 48 -3.70 -3.31 -11.93
CA ARG A 48 -3.91 -4.55 -12.71
C ARG A 48 -5.37 -4.97 -12.68
N MET A 49 -6.04 -4.89 -11.53
CA MET A 49 -7.46 -5.22 -11.37
C MET A 49 -8.38 -4.31 -12.18
N LYS A 50 -8.05 -3.02 -12.31
CA LYS A 50 -8.82 -2.09 -13.14
C LYS A 50 -8.96 -2.55 -14.59
N LYS A 51 -7.96 -3.24 -15.14
CA LYS A 51 -8.01 -3.81 -16.50
C LYS A 51 -9.06 -4.90 -16.65
N LEU A 52 -9.46 -5.54 -15.53
CA LEU A 52 -10.43 -6.64 -15.50
C LEU A 52 -11.84 -6.19 -15.06
N GLY A 53 -12.01 -4.95 -14.61
CA GLY A 53 -13.29 -4.48 -14.13
C GLY A 53 -13.32 -3.01 -13.71
N LYS A 54 -14.46 -2.58 -13.19
CA LYS A 54 -14.62 -1.22 -12.67
C LYS A 54 -13.98 -1.11 -11.28
N PHE A 55 -13.24 -0.04 -11.07
CA PHE A 55 -12.69 0.34 -9.77
C PHE A 55 -13.57 1.42 -9.13
N GLY A 56 -13.76 1.38 -7.83
CA GLY A 56 -14.54 2.38 -7.11
C GLY A 56 -14.22 2.41 -5.61
N PHE A 57 -14.71 3.43 -4.93
CA PHE A 57 -14.55 3.61 -3.49
C PHE A 57 -15.85 3.37 -2.77
N LEU A 58 -15.81 2.58 -1.70
CA LEU A 58 -16.93 2.45 -0.77
C LEU A 58 -16.99 3.70 0.11
N THR A 59 -18.07 4.46 -0.02
CA THR A 59 -18.28 5.71 0.72
C THR A 59 -19.28 5.57 1.86
N ALA A 60 -20.03 4.46 1.88
CA ALA A 60 -21.07 4.22 2.89
C ALA A 60 -20.51 3.91 4.28
N THR A 61 -19.25 3.48 4.37
CA THR A 61 -18.62 3.07 5.64
C THR A 61 -17.25 3.70 5.78
N LYS A 62 -16.91 4.09 7.02
CA LYS A 62 -15.58 4.58 7.38
C LYS A 62 -14.86 3.56 8.24
N ILE A 63 -13.62 3.25 7.92
CA ILE A 63 -12.78 2.34 8.70
C ILE A 63 -11.77 3.19 9.48
N PRO A 64 -11.73 3.10 10.82
CA PRO A 64 -10.72 3.77 11.62
C PRO A 64 -9.35 3.12 11.38
N VAL A 65 -8.36 3.93 11.03
CA VAL A 65 -6.99 3.48 10.78
C VAL A 65 -6.06 4.07 11.82
N SER A 66 -5.16 3.25 12.37
CA SER A 66 -4.18 3.71 13.35
C SER A 66 -3.16 4.66 12.72
N ILE A 67 -2.99 5.82 13.35
CA ILE A 67 -2.01 6.84 12.95
C ILE A 67 -0.63 6.67 13.59
N ARG A 68 -0.42 5.63 14.42
CA ARG A 68 0.83 5.38 15.15
C ARG A 68 2.09 5.49 14.29
N ARG A 69 1.98 5.09 13.03
CA ARG A 69 3.07 5.16 12.09
C ARG A 69 3.39 6.60 11.69
N LEU A 70 2.36 7.41 11.46
CA LEU A 70 2.51 8.84 11.15
C LEU A 70 3.17 9.60 12.29
N ASP A 71 2.86 9.21 13.54
CA ASP A 71 3.44 9.82 14.73
C ASP A 71 4.88 9.35 14.97
N ARG A 72 5.19 8.06 14.69
CA ARG A 72 6.54 7.51 14.85
C ARG A 72 7.52 7.99 13.78
N ASP A 73 7.12 7.94 12.53
CA ASP A 73 8.03 8.14 11.38
C ASP A 73 7.97 9.58 10.85
N GLY A 74 7.06 10.41 11.38
CA GLY A 74 6.84 11.79 10.97
C GLY A 74 5.96 11.91 9.72
N ARG A 75 4.93 12.74 9.80
CA ARG A 75 3.93 12.92 8.72
C ARG A 75 4.55 13.37 7.40
N MET A 76 5.49 14.35 7.47
CA MET A 76 6.16 14.86 6.28
C MET A 76 7.06 13.82 5.62
N ASN A 77 7.82 13.06 6.42
CA ASN A 77 8.70 12.01 5.91
C ASN A 77 7.90 10.93 5.17
N ILE A 78 6.77 10.51 5.76
CA ILE A 78 5.86 9.55 5.12
C ILE A 78 5.26 10.13 3.84
N ALA A 79 4.79 11.38 3.86
CA ALA A 79 4.21 12.02 2.68
C ALA A 79 5.21 12.11 1.52
N ILE A 80 6.45 12.49 1.80
CA ILE A 80 7.51 12.55 0.78
C ILE A 80 7.82 11.16 0.22
N LYS A 81 7.92 10.13 1.07
CA LYS A 81 8.15 8.75 0.61
C LYS A 81 7.04 8.25 -0.31
N TYR A 82 5.78 8.51 0.05
CA TYR A 82 4.66 8.12 -0.81
C TYR A 82 4.63 8.92 -2.11
N LEU A 83 4.90 10.22 -2.08
CA LEU A 83 4.99 11.04 -3.29
C LEU A 83 6.07 10.53 -4.25
N LEU A 84 7.25 10.22 -3.73
CA LEU A 84 8.34 9.65 -4.53
C LEU A 84 7.99 8.26 -5.08
N ALA A 85 7.30 7.45 -4.29
CA ALA A 85 6.84 6.15 -4.74
C ALA A 85 5.78 6.25 -5.85
N GLU A 86 4.83 7.18 -5.74
CA GLU A 86 3.83 7.43 -6.77
C GLU A 86 4.46 7.93 -8.07
N LEU A 87 5.42 8.86 -7.96
CA LEU A 87 6.17 9.34 -9.12
C LEU A 87 6.95 8.20 -9.80
N HIS A 88 7.57 7.33 -9.00
CA HIS A 88 8.27 6.15 -9.52
C HIS A 88 7.29 5.19 -10.23
N LEU A 89 6.17 4.87 -9.60
CA LEU A 89 5.15 4.01 -10.21
C LEU A 89 4.62 4.56 -11.53
N PHE A 90 4.46 5.89 -11.60
CA PHE A 90 3.98 6.57 -12.80
C PHE A 90 5.01 6.55 -13.94
N LEU A 91 6.29 6.81 -13.65
CA LEU A 91 7.36 6.96 -14.65
C LEU A 91 8.07 5.65 -14.98
N LEU A 92 8.27 4.77 -14.01
CA LEU A 92 9.14 3.60 -14.09
C LEU A 92 8.40 2.27 -13.85
N GLY A 93 7.13 2.33 -13.45
CA GLY A 93 6.32 1.15 -13.15
C GLY A 93 6.56 0.55 -11.75
N PRO A 94 6.20 -0.72 -11.53
CA PRO A 94 6.23 -1.37 -10.22
C PRO A 94 7.61 -1.37 -9.56
N ILE A 95 7.63 -1.09 -8.24
CA ILE A 95 8.87 -1.02 -7.46
C ILE A 95 9.29 -2.43 -7.04
N ARG A 96 10.29 -3.00 -7.72
CA ARG A 96 10.81 -4.35 -7.50
C ARG A 96 12.13 -4.39 -6.72
N HIS A 97 12.58 -3.25 -6.20
CA HIS A 97 13.84 -3.14 -5.46
C HIS A 97 13.65 -2.33 -4.18
N ASN A 98 14.34 -2.69 -3.12
CA ASN A 98 14.17 -2.09 -1.78
C ASN A 98 14.90 -0.75 -1.61
N LYS A 99 14.89 0.13 -2.63
CA LYS A 99 15.50 1.47 -2.54
C LYS A 99 14.84 2.38 -1.50
N PHE A 100 13.57 2.17 -1.22
CA PHE A 100 12.83 3.01 -0.28
C PHE A 100 13.00 2.59 1.18
N GLN A 101 13.77 1.53 1.47
CA GLN A 101 14.04 1.00 2.83
C GLN A 101 12.77 0.96 3.70
N TYR A 102 11.71 0.37 3.14
CA TYR A 102 10.44 0.30 3.82
C TYR A 102 10.48 -0.85 4.83
N THR A 103 10.54 -0.49 6.11
CA THR A 103 10.49 -1.48 7.19
C THR A 103 9.03 -1.66 7.62
N PHE A 104 8.45 -2.80 7.32
CA PHE A 104 7.19 -3.20 7.94
C PHE A 104 7.40 -3.29 9.45
N GLY A 105 6.44 -2.73 10.23
CA GLY A 105 6.57 -2.62 11.68
C GLY A 105 6.76 -3.96 12.37
N HIS A 106 7.99 -4.43 12.45
CA HIS A 106 8.34 -5.53 13.31
C HIS A 106 8.35 -5.04 14.76
N SER A 107 7.58 -5.71 15.62
CA SER A 107 7.73 -5.62 17.05
C SER A 107 9.23 -5.75 17.39
N LYS A 108 9.74 -4.84 18.22
CA LYS A 108 11.10 -4.93 18.76
C LYS A 108 11.27 -6.35 19.28
N LYS A 109 12.24 -7.11 18.73
CA LYS A 109 12.69 -8.34 19.35
C LYS A 109 13.08 -7.98 20.78
N THR A 110 12.32 -8.47 21.75
CA THR A 110 12.69 -8.43 23.16
C THR A 110 14.06 -9.08 23.26
N LYS A 111 15.08 -8.31 23.60
CA LYS A 111 16.39 -8.85 23.94
C LYS A 111 16.18 -9.74 25.16
N GLU A 112 16.15 -11.04 24.98
CA GLU A 112 16.28 -11.99 26.08
C GLU A 112 17.56 -11.67 26.82
N LYS A 113 17.42 -11.12 28.04
CA LYS A 113 18.51 -11.08 29.01
C LYS A 113 18.88 -12.53 29.27
N LYS A 114 20.04 -12.99 28.75
CA LYS A 114 20.71 -14.16 29.25
C LYS A 114 20.99 -13.91 30.73
N ILE A 115 20.20 -14.54 31.59
CA ILE A 115 20.53 -14.70 33.01
C ILE A 115 21.59 -15.80 33.02
N SER A 116 22.84 -15.42 33.20
CA SER A 116 23.93 -16.29 33.50
C SER A 116 23.79 -16.69 34.98
N LYS A 117 23.62 -17.98 35.22
CA LYS A 117 23.91 -18.59 36.50
C LYS A 117 25.40 -18.88 36.61
#